data_aa33ed82a44810cd38fe2d13c057132f
#
_entry.id   aa33ed82a44810cd38fe2d13c057132f
#
_cell.length_a   1.000
_cell.length_b   1.000
_cell.length_c   1.000
_cell.angle_alpha   90.00
_cell.angle_beta   90.00
_cell.angle_gamma   90.00
#
_symmetry.space_group_name_H-M   'P 1'
#
loop_
_entity.id
_entity.type
_entity.pdbx_description
1 polymer ?
#
loop_
_entity_poly.entity_id
_entity_poly.type
_entity_poly.pdbx_seq_one_letter_code
_entity_poly.pdbx_strand_id
1 'polypeptide(L)'
;RKVGGHTNGCRIGFDAGGSDRKVSAVVDGRMVYSEEVVWHPKTSEDPQYQYDGIVAAFKTAASKMPRVDGIGVSSAGVFVGNAPMVSSIFLKVPRSRREEVKTIFDRAAKEIGNVPIVVANDGDVSALAGSMSLGTGCVMGLAMGTSEAVGYVNAESSLLGWFSELAFAPVDLNERAMRDEWSGDR
;
A
#
# COMPACT_ATOMS: atom_id res chain seq x y z
N ARG A 1 12.84 -8.90 -3.96
CA ARG A 1 12.61 -7.71 -4.80
C ARG A 1 13.31 -6.50 -4.19
N LYS A 2 14.18 -5.85 -4.93
CA LYS A 2 14.84 -4.62 -4.48
C LYS A 2 13.94 -3.44 -4.84
N VAL A 3 13.37 -2.80 -3.83
CA VAL A 3 12.52 -1.61 -3.92
C VAL A 3 12.83 -0.69 -2.74
N GLY A 4 12.48 0.58 -2.86
CA GLY A 4 12.81 1.58 -1.83
C GLY A 4 14.24 2.12 -1.96
N GLY A 5 14.65 3.01 -1.07
CA GLY A 5 15.98 3.61 -1.04
C GLY A 5 16.27 4.65 -2.13
N HIS A 6 15.35 4.86 -3.06
CA HIS A 6 15.48 5.86 -4.12
C HIS A 6 14.95 7.22 -3.63
N THR A 7 15.72 7.91 -2.82
CA THR A 7 15.31 9.21 -2.24
C THR A 7 15.66 10.41 -3.11
N ASN A 8 16.48 10.22 -4.16
CA ASN A 8 16.80 11.26 -5.13
C ASN A 8 15.65 11.53 -6.11
N GLY A 9 15.51 12.76 -6.55
CA GLY A 9 14.46 13.20 -7.47
C GLY A 9 13.12 13.42 -6.78
N CYS A 10 12.04 13.43 -7.57
CA CYS A 10 10.69 13.75 -7.12
C CYS A 10 9.84 12.48 -7.02
N ARG A 11 9.38 12.15 -5.82
CA ARG A 11 8.67 10.90 -5.52
C ARG A 11 7.31 11.18 -4.90
N ILE A 12 6.33 10.38 -5.27
CA ILE A 12 5.05 10.30 -4.56
C ILE A 12 5.04 9.06 -3.68
N GLY A 13 4.74 9.24 -2.40
CA GLY A 13 4.34 8.18 -1.48
C GLY A 13 2.83 8.22 -1.30
N PHE A 14 2.16 7.09 -1.46
CA PHE A 14 0.71 7.00 -1.29
C PHE A 14 0.35 5.80 -0.43
N ASP A 15 -0.44 6.02 0.60
CA ASP A 15 -1.01 4.98 1.43
C ASP A 15 -2.52 4.88 1.17
N ALA A 16 -2.92 3.76 0.59
CA ALA A 16 -4.32 3.45 0.30
C ALA A 16 -4.93 2.67 1.46
N GLY A 17 -5.23 3.36 2.54
CA GLY A 17 -5.84 2.79 3.73
C GLY A 17 -7.33 2.47 3.58
N GLY A 18 -7.89 1.76 4.55
CA GLY A 18 -9.30 1.33 4.53
C GLY A 18 -10.30 2.38 5.03
N SER A 19 -9.84 3.43 5.73
CA SER A 19 -10.65 4.52 6.29
C SER A 19 -10.17 5.90 5.85
N ASP A 20 -8.92 6.01 5.51
CA ASP A 20 -8.27 7.22 5.02
C ASP A 20 -7.26 6.89 3.94
N ARG A 21 -6.90 7.87 3.15
CA ARG A 21 -5.80 7.82 2.20
C ARG A 21 -4.80 8.92 2.51
N LYS A 22 -3.54 8.58 2.47
CA LYS A 22 -2.46 9.53 2.73
C LYS A 22 -1.58 9.66 1.50
N VAL A 23 -1.16 10.87 1.19
CA VAL A 23 -0.23 11.12 0.10
C VAL A 23 0.88 12.06 0.55
N SER A 24 2.08 11.83 0.08
CA SER A 24 3.23 12.71 0.29
C SER A 24 3.94 13.00 -1.02
N ALA A 25 4.44 14.23 -1.14
CA ALA A 25 5.36 14.65 -2.18
C ALA A 25 6.76 14.82 -1.55
N VAL A 26 7.75 14.16 -2.14
CA VAL A 26 9.12 14.13 -1.63
C VAL A 26 10.06 14.58 -2.75
N VAL A 27 10.94 15.53 -2.45
CA VAL A 27 11.97 16.03 -3.37
C VAL A 27 13.34 15.83 -2.72
N ASP A 28 14.18 15.03 -3.36
CA ASP A 28 15.52 14.69 -2.89
C ASP A 28 15.55 14.24 -1.40
N GLY A 29 14.63 13.35 -1.04
CA GLY A 29 14.50 12.79 0.30
C GLY A 29 13.82 13.70 1.32
N ARG A 30 13.39 14.91 0.94
CA ARG A 30 12.69 15.84 1.82
C ARG A 30 11.20 15.89 1.47
N MET A 31 10.34 15.63 2.46
CA MET A 31 8.91 15.79 2.30
C MET A 31 8.58 17.28 2.13
N VAL A 32 7.98 17.64 1.00
CA VAL A 32 7.55 19.02 0.68
C VAL A 32 6.05 19.22 0.82
N TYR A 33 5.29 18.12 0.87
CA TYR A 33 3.84 18.13 1.08
C TYR A 33 3.37 16.79 1.63
N SER A 34 2.34 16.82 2.45
CA SER A 34 1.56 15.64 2.83
C SER A 34 0.10 16.01 3.07
N GLU A 35 -0.77 15.06 2.80
CA GLU A 35 -2.22 15.20 2.99
C GLU A 35 -2.80 13.87 3.44
N GLU A 36 -3.76 13.92 4.34
CA GLU A 36 -4.61 12.80 4.74
C GLU A 36 -6.06 13.17 4.46
N VAL A 37 -6.79 12.28 3.80
CA VAL A 37 -8.19 12.47 3.43
C VAL A 37 -8.98 11.23 3.82
N VAL A 38 -10.03 11.44 4.61
CA VAL A 38 -10.99 10.39 4.93
C VAL A 38 -11.70 9.94 3.66
N TRP A 39 -11.77 8.64 3.46
CA TRP A 39 -12.53 8.03 2.38
C TRP A 39 -13.13 6.68 2.85
N HIS A 40 -14.05 6.13 2.07
CA HIS A 40 -14.76 4.90 2.46
C HIS A 40 -14.70 3.83 1.37
N PRO A 41 -13.52 3.36 0.95
CA PRO A 41 -13.36 2.43 -0.18
C PRO A 41 -13.98 1.07 0.09
N LYS A 42 -13.99 0.62 1.35
CA LYS A 42 -14.54 -0.69 1.76
C LYS A 42 -16.04 -0.81 1.52
N THR A 43 -16.77 0.30 1.42
CA THR A 43 -18.23 0.32 1.26
C THR A 43 -18.69 0.56 -0.17
N SER A 44 -17.79 0.97 -1.07
CA SER A 44 -18.12 1.23 -2.47
C SER A 44 -18.08 -0.05 -3.31
N GLU A 45 -19.13 -0.27 -4.06
CA GLU A 45 -19.21 -1.33 -5.09
C GLU A 45 -18.66 -0.87 -6.44
N ASP A 46 -18.53 0.45 -6.63
CA ASP A 46 -18.01 1.04 -7.85
C ASP A 46 -16.50 1.31 -7.74
N PRO A 47 -15.64 0.60 -8.51
CA PRO A 47 -14.20 0.83 -8.50
C PRO A 47 -13.80 2.22 -9.01
N GLN A 48 -14.70 2.95 -9.66
CA GLN A 48 -14.45 4.34 -10.05
C GLN A 48 -14.23 5.24 -8.84
N TYR A 49 -14.91 4.97 -7.73
CA TYR A 49 -14.72 5.71 -6.48
C TYR A 49 -13.27 5.63 -5.98
N GLN A 50 -12.71 4.40 -5.94
CA GLN A 50 -11.32 4.21 -5.52
C GLN A 50 -10.37 4.84 -6.55
N TYR A 51 -10.64 4.68 -7.85
CA TYR A 51 -9.83 5.28 -8.91
C TYR A 51 -9.74 6.79 -8.79
N ASP A 52 -10.88 7.47 -8.64
CA ASP A 52 -10.94 8.92 -8.51
C ASP A 52 -10.18 9.41 -7.26
N GLY A 53 -10.30 8.67 -6.15
CA GLY A 53 -9.55 8.96 -4.93
C GLY A 53 -8.03 8.85 -5.11
N ILE A 54 -7.56 7.80 -5.79
CA ILE A 54 -6.14 7.59 -6.09
C ILE A 54 -5.63 8.69 -7.03
N VAL A 55 -6.33 8.96 -8.12
CA VAL A 55 -5.97 9.99 -9.10
C VAL A 55 -5.92 11.37 -8.47
N ALA A 56 -6.90 11.72 -7.63
CA ALA A 56 -6.91 12.99 -6.92
C ALA A 56 -5.67 13.15 -6.04
N ALA A 57 -5.30 12.12 -5.26
CA ALA A 57 -4.11 12.13 -4.42
C ALA A 57 -2.83 12.30 -5.25
N PHE A 58 -2.70 11.55 -6.35
CA PHE A 58 -1.52 11.66 -7.22
C PHE A 58 -1.40 13.04 -7.87
N LYS A 59 -2.51 13.60 -8.38
CA LYS A 59 -2.52 14.94 -8.98
C LYS A 59 -2.19 16.02 -7.94
N THR A 60 -2.71 15.90 -6.72
CA THR A 60 -2.40 16.84 -5.63
C THR A 60 -0.90 16.81 -5.31
N ALA A 61 -0.32 15.64 -5.07
CA ALA A 61 1.11 15.53 -4.77
C ALA A 61 1.98 15.98 -5.95
N ALA A 62 1.63 15.59 -7.18
CA ALA A 62 2.36 16.00 -8.38
C ALA A 62 2.40 17.53 -8.56
N SER A 63 1.31 18.24 -8.22
CA SER A 63 1.24 19.72 -8.30
C SER A 63 2.22 20.43 -7.34
N LYS A 64 2.81 19.72 -6.37
CA LYS A 64 3.76 20.27 -5.39
C LYS A 64 5.22 20.09 -5.79
N MET A 65 5.47 19.48 -6.94
CA MET A 65 6.82 19.13 -7.41
C MET A 65 6.98 19.56 -8.89
N PRO A 66 8.21 19.85 -9.33
CA PRO A 66 8.44 20.25 -10.73
C PRO A 66 8.21 19.10 -11.72
N ARG A 67 8.29 17.86 -11.28
CA ARG A 67 8.05 16.62 -12.04
C ARG A 67 7.76 15.47 -11.07
N VAL A 68 7.43 14.30 -11.61
CA VAL A 68 7.35 13.05 -10.83
C VAL A 68 8.24 12.00 -11.48
N ASP A 69 9.16 11.43 -10.70
CA ASP A 69 10.12 10.43 -11.19
C ASP A 69 9.72 9.00 -10.77
N GLY A 70 8.76 8.85 -9.87
CA GLY A 70 8.23 7.56 -9.44
C GLY A 70 7.22 7.65 -8.32
N ILE A 71 6.42 6.59 -8.18
CA ILE A 71 5.34 6.46 -7.19
C ILE A 71 5.56 5.19 -6.40
N GLY A 72 5.52 5.28 -5.06
CA GLY A 72 5.39 4.14 -4.16
C GLY A 72 4.00 4.10 -3.53
N VAL A 73 3.36 2.95 -3.58
CA VAL A 73 2.04 2.74 -2.99
C VAL A 73 2.11 1.69 -1.89
N SER A 74 1.60 2.04 -0.72
CA SER A 74 1.29 1.16 0.41
C SER A 74 -0.20 0.84 0.40
N SER A 75 -0.59 -0.41 0.57
CA SER A 75 -1.98 -0.77 0.79
C SER A 75 -2.10 -2.16 1.42
N ALA A 76 -3.13 -2.34 2.25
CA ALA A 76 -3.45 -3.64 2.82
C ALA A 76 -3.87 -4.63 1.72
N GLY A 77 -3.33 -5.84 1.79
CA GLY A 77 -3.69 -6.94 0.90
C GLY A 77 -2.53 -7.61 0.18
N VAL A 78 -2.89 -8.47 -0.75
CA VAL A 78 -1.96 -9.27 -1.57
C VAL A 78 -1.87 -8.68 -2.98
N PHE A 79 -0.67 -8.37 -3.41
CA PHE A 79 -0.40 -7.78 -4.73
C PHE A 79 0.53 -8.66 -5.55
N VAL A 80 0.21 -8.84 -6.83
CA VAL A 80 1.09 -9.49 -7.81
C VAL A 80 1.46 -8.45 -8.88
N GLY A 81 2.73 -8.06 -8.88
CA GLY A 81 3.11 -6.83 -9.58
C GLY A 81 2.44 -5.63 -8.89
N ASN A 82 1.68 -4.85 -9.64
CA ASN A 82 0.87 -3.76 -9.10
C ASN A 82 -0.62 -4.12 -9.00
N ALA A 83 -0.99 -5.35 -9.38
CA ALA A 83 -2.37 -5.80 -9.40
C ALA A 83 -2.82 -6.28 -8.02
N PRO A 84 -3.88 -5.72 -7.44
CA PRO A 84 -4.48 -6.25 -6.22
C PRO A 84 -5.18 -7.59 -6.51
N MET A 85 -4.76 -8.64 -5.82
CA MET A 85 -5.39 -9.96 -5.84
C MET A 85 -6.46 -10.07 -4.76
N VAL A 86 -6.10 -9.64 -3.55
CA VAL A 86 -7.00 -9.47 -2.40
C VAL A 86 -6.64 -8.14 -1.75
N SER A 87 -7.62 -7.30 -1.51
CA SER A 87 -7.40 -6.05 -0.76
C SER A 87 -8.71 -5.55 -0.18
N SER A 88 -8.65 -5.09 1.06
CA SER A 88 -9.82 -4.60 1.80
C SER A 88 -10.47 -3.38 1.15
N ILE A 89 -9.71 -2.55 0.44
CA ILE A 89 -10.26 -1.35 -0.22
C ILE A 89 -11.14 -1.68 -1.43
N PHE A 90 -11.14 -2.93 -1.91
CA PHE A 90 -11.97 -3.40 -3.02
C PHE A 90 -12.97 -4.50 -2.58
N LEU A 91 -13.23 -4.61 -1.30
CA LEU A 91 -14.01 -5.71 -0.70
C LEU A 91 -15.41 -5.83 -1.32
N LYS A 92 -16.08 -4.70 -1.54
CA LYS A 92 -17.45 -4.65 -2.08
C LYS A 92 -17.52 -4.64 -3.60
N VAL A 93 -16.39 -4.49 -4.30
CA VAL A 93 -16.39 -4.49 -5.77
C VAL A 93 -16.84 -5.87 -6.30
N PRO A 94 -17.88 -5.93 -7.13
CA PRO A 94 -18.40 -7.19 -7.66
C PRO A 94 -17.34 -7.96 -8.46
N ARG A 95 -17.43 -9.30 -8.43
CA ARG A 95 -16.49 -10.16 -9.18
C ARG A 95 -16.43 -9.85 -10.66
N SER A 96 -17.55 -9.44 -11.26
CA SER A 96 -17.65 -9.04 -12.68
C SER A 96 -16.82 -7.81 -13.05
N ARG A 97 -16.46 -6.98 -12.05
CA ARG A 97 -15.68 -5.74 -12.25
C ARG A 97 -14.24 -5.83 -11.73
N ARG A 98 -13.80 -7.00 -11.28
CA ARG A 98 -12.45 -7.17 -10.72
C ARG A 98 -11.32 -6.91 -11.72
N GLU A 99 -11.56 -7.10 -13.00
CA GLU A 99 -10.57 -6.78 -14.04
C GLU A 99 -10.25 -5.27 -14.09
N GLU A 100 -11.23 -4.42 -13.81
CA GLU A 100 -11.02 -2.97 -13.72
C GLU A 100 -10.09 -2.59 -12.56
N VAL A 101 -10.14 -3.37 -11.46
CA VAL A 101 -9.32 -3.16 -10.27
C VAL A 101 -7.86 -3.56 -10.49
N LYS A 102 -7.60 -4.62 -11.25
CA LYS A 102 -6.24 -5.13 -11.47
C LYS A 102 -5.26 -4.11 -12.01
N THR A 103 -5.73 -3.15 -12.78
CA THR A 103 -4.90 -2.13 -13.42
C THR A 103 -5.07 -0.73 -12.81
N ILE A 104 -5.78 -0.62 -11.67
CA ILE A 104 -6.22 0.65 -11.14
C ILE A 104 -5.05 1.61 -10.81
N PHE A 105 -3.99 1.10 -10.19
CA PHE A 105 -2.83 1.89 -9.83
C PHE A 105 -2.01 2.30 -11.07
N ASP A 106 -1.81 1.38 -12.01
CA ASP A 106 -1.09 1.67 -13.26
C ASP A 106 -1.87 2.69 -14.12
N ARG A 107 -3.19 2.61 -14.15
CA ARG A 107 -4.05 3.59 -14.84
C ARG A 107 -3.95 4.96 -14.17
N ALA A 108 -4.00 5.01 -12.84
CA ALA A 108 -3.87 6.27 -12.11
C ALA A 108 -2.49 6.93 -12.32
N ALA A 109 -1.41 6.15 -12.39
CA ALA A 109 -0.07 6.67 -12.69
C ALA A 109 0.00 7.32 -14.08
N LYS A 110 -0.72 6.80 -15.07
CA LYS A 110 -0.77 7.38 -16.43
C LYS A 110 -1.40 8.77 -16.45
N GLU A 111 -2.29 9.08 -15.52
CA GLU A 111 -2.93 10.40 -15.42
C GLU A 111 -1.96 11.53 -15.08
N ILE A 112 -0.79 11.21 -14.53
CA ILE A 112 0.23 12.19 -14.13
C ILE A 112 1.53 12.08 -14.93
N GLY A 113 1.56 11.31 -16.03
CA GLY A 113 2.70 11.27 -16.93
C GLY A 113 3.34 9.90 -17.18
N ASN A 114 2.61 8.80 -16.89
CA ASN A 114 3.09 7.43 -17.13
C ASN A 114 4.42 7.12 -16.40
N VAL A 115 4.51 7.57 -15.16
CA VAL A 115 5.71 7.39 -14.33
C VAL A 115 5.79 5.97 -13.73
N PRO A 116 6.98 5.46 -13.42
CA PRO A 116 7.15 4.18 -12.74
C PRO A 116 6.38 4.13 -11.42
N ILE A 117 5.65 3.05 -11.19
CA ILE A 117 4.89 2.82 -9.97
C ILE A 117 5.18 1.44 -9.39
N VAL A 118 5.23 1.36 -8.08
CA VAL A 118 5.37 0.12 -7.32
C VAL A 118 4.31 0.09 -6.24
N VAL A 119 3.55 -0.99 -6.19
CA VAL A 119 2.58 -1.28 -5.13
C VAL A 119 3.12 -2.39 -4.24
N ALA A 120 3.03 -2.21 -2.93
CA ALA A 120 3.43 -3.21 -1.94
C ALA A 120 2.43 -3.25 -0.78
N ASN A 121 2.43 -4.38 -0.07
CA ASN A 121 1.68 -4.53 1.16
C ASN A 121 2.17 -3.55 2.23
N ASP A 122 1.29 -3.06 3.09
CA ASP A 122 1.59 -2.09 4.15
C ASP A 122 2.60 -2.60 5.18
N GLY A 123 2.59 -3.89 5.52
CA GLY A 123 3.62 -4.53 6.34
C GLY A 123 4.99 -4.50 5.65
N ASP A 124 5.05 -4.82 4.36
CA ASP A 124 6.28 -4.74 3.56
C ASP A 124 6.83 -3.30 3.52
N VAL A 125 5.94 -2.30 3.34
CA VAL A 125 6.34 -0.88 3.34
C VAL A 125 6.82 -0.46 4.71
N SER A 126 6.22 -0.95 5.80
CA SER A 126 6.67 -0.71 7.18
C SER A 126 8.09 -1.24 7.41
N ALA A 127 8.39 -2.45 6.94
CA ALA A 127 9.73 -3.03 7.01
C ALA A 127 10.76 -2.23 6.20
N LEU A 128 10.39 -1.80 4.98
CA LEU A 128 11.25 -0.95 4.14
C LEU A 128 11.53 0.40 4.80
N ALA A 129 10.50 1.05 5.33
CA ALA A 129 10.65 2.34 6.03
C ALA A 129 11.55 2.20 7.25
N GLY A 130 11.37 1.15 8.05
CA GLY A 130 12.24 0.83 9.18
C GLY A 130 13.69 0.61 8.76
N SER A 131 13.90 -0.20 7.72
CA SER A 131 15.23 -0.48 7.16
C SER A 131 15.94 0.79 6.66
N MET A 132 15.21 1.64 5.94
CA MET A 132 15.74 2.92 5.44
C MET A 132 16.07 3.89 6.58
N SER A 133 15.23 3.97 7.60
CA SER A 133 15.43 4.85 8.76
C SER A 133 16.61 4.42 9.62
N LEU A 134 16.78 3.10 9.82
CA LEU A 134 17.85 2.53 10.63
C LEU A 134 19.16 2.36 9.86
N GLY A 135 19.12 2.42 8.52
CA GLY A 135 20.29 2.18 7.66
C GLY A 135 20.78 0.73 7.71
N THR A 136 19.91 -0.23 7.97
CA THR A 136 20.25 -1.65 8.12
C THR A 136 19.23 -2.56 7.45
N GLY A 137 19.65 -3.76 7.06
CA GLY A 137 18.77 -4.86 6.68
C GLY A 137 18.33 -5.70 7.88
N CYS A 138 17.71 -6.86 7.60
CA CYS A 138 17.14 -7.77 8.59
C CYS A 138 16.12 -7.09 9.52
N VAL A 139 15.26 -6.26 8.95
CA VAL A 139 14.23 -5.52 9.67
C VAL A 139 12.87 -6.15 9.42
N MET A 140 12.12 -6.41 10.48
CA MET A 140 10.71 -6.77 10.44
C MET A 140 9.87 -5.54 10.77
N GLY A 141 8.88 -5.28 9.94
CA GLY A 141 7.89 -4.23 10.15
C GLY A 141 6.52 -4.84 10.41
N LEU A 142 5.78 -4.27 11.35
CA LEU A 142 4.40 -4.64 11.63
C LEU A 142 3.50 -3.43 11.38
N ALA A 143 2.45 -3.64 10.60
CA ALA A 143 1.36 -2.68 10.42
C ALA A 143 0.15 -3.21 11.20
N MET A 144 -0.19 -2.54 12.29
CA MET A 144 -1.28 -2.91 13.18
C MET A 144 -2.41 -1.90 13.04
N GLY A 145 -3.54 -2.33 12.49
CA GLY A 145 -4.72 -1.50 12.25
C GLY A 145 -5.98 -2.33 12.46
N THR A 146 -6.89 -2.32 11.47
CA THR A 146 -8.08 -3.20 11.44
C THR A 146 -7.65 -4.67 11.30
N SER A 147 -6.52 -4.93 10.66
CA SER A 147 -5.86 -6.23 10.57
C SER A 147 -4.38 -6.07 10.85
N GLU A 148 -3.66 -7.16 10.95
CA GLU A 148 -2.22 -7.19 11.18
C GLU A 148 -1.52 -7.70 9.92
N ALA A 149 -0.59 -6.90 9.42
CA ALA A 149 0.31 -7.29 8.34
C ALA A 149 1.77 -7.21 8.82
N VAL A 150 2.61 -8.12 8.34
CA VAL A 150 4.03 -8.12 8.64
C VAL A 150 4.82 -8.05 7.33
N GLY A 151 5.91 -7.31 7.34
CA GLY A 151 6.89 -7.31 6.28
C GLY A 151 8.26 -7.64 6.82
N TYR A 152 9.12 -8.15 5.96
CA TYR A 152 10.52 -8.42 6.29
C TYR A 152 11.42 -8.04 5.12
N VAL A 153 12.48 -7.34 5.43
CA VAL A 153 13.59 -7.08 4.51
C VAL A 153 14.82 -7.87 4.94
N ASN A 154 15.49 -8.49 3.98
CA ASN A 154 16.70 -9.27 4.23
C ASN A 154 17.92 -8.37 4.50
N ALA A 155 19.11 -8.99 4.62
CA ALA A 155 20.35 -8.26 4.89
C ALA A 155 20.68 -7.19 3.83
N GLU A 156 20.25 -7.42 2.58
CA GLU A 156 20.41 -6.49 1.46
C GLU A 156 19.26 -5.48 1.36
N SER A 157 18.43 -5.33 2.39
CA SER A 157 17.24 -4.47 2.43
C SER A 157 16.27 -4.72 1.26
N SER A 158 16.11 -5.98 0.89
CA SER A 158 15.22 -6.41 -0.18
C SER A 158 14.01 -7.16 0.36
N LEU A 159 12.82 -6.90 -0.20
CA LEU A 159 11.61 -7.65 0.08
C LEU A 159 11.71 -9.07 -0.49
N LEU A 160 11.28 -10.07 0.25
CA LEU A 160 11.39 -11.47 -0.12
C LEU A 160 10.19 -11.99 -0.94
N GLY A 161 9.07 -11.32 -0.93
CA GLY A 161 7.88 -11.75 -1.66
C GLY A 161 7.16 -12.92 -0.97
N TRP A 162 7.29 -13.02 0.33
CA TRP A 162 6.49 -13.93 1.15
C TRP A 162 5.08 -13.38 1.32
N PHE A 163 4.14 -14.26 1.64
CA PHE A 163 2.82 -13.87 2.07
C PHE A 163 2.92 -13.32 3.49
N SER A 164 2.66 -12.01 3.62
CA SER A 164 2.91 -11.27 4.86
C SER A 164 1.63 -10.82 5.56
N GLU A 165 0.48 -11.39 5.20
CA GLU A 165 -0.83 -11.04 5.77
C GLU A 165 -1.12 -11.93 6.97
N LEU A 166 -0.80 -11.47 8.18
CA LEU A 166 -0.99 -12.22 9.43
C LEU A 166 -2.45 -12.30 9.87
N ALA A 167 -3.34 -11.46 9.33
CA ALA A 167 -4.76 -11.53 9.63
C ALA A 167 -5.40 -12.90 9.31
N PHE A 168 -4.74 -13.71 8.48
CA PHE A 168 -5.18 -15.06 8.13
C PHE A 168 -4.39 -16.16 8.84
N ALA A 169 -3.46 -15.82 9.71
CA ALA A 169 -2.66 -16.80 10.44
C ALA A 169 -3.39 -17.22 11.71
N PRO A 170 -3.68 -18.52 11.92
CA PRO A 170 -4.23 -18.99 13.19
C PRO A 170 -3.17 -18.85 14.27
N VAL A 171 -3.50 -18.12 15.34
CA VAL A 171 -2.58 -17.85 16.46
C VAL A 171 -2.87 -18.68 17.70
N ASP A 172 -4.09 -19.23 17.81
CA ASP A 172 -4.48 -20.13 18.89
C ASP A 172 -5.42 -21.21 18.37
N LEU A 173 -5.01 -22.48 18.49
CA LEU A 173 -5.78 -23.64 18.07
C LEU A 173 -6.67 -24.22 19.19
N ASN A 174 -6.74 -23.59 20.35
CA ASN A 174 -7.62 -24.03 21.43
C ASN A 174 -9.09 -23.81 21.05
N GLU A 175 -9.95 -24.81 21.28
CA GLU A 175 -11.37 -24.72 20.98
C GLU A 175 -12.09 -23.55 21.69
N ARG A 176 -11.53 -23.09 22.81
CA ARG A 176 -12.04 -21.97 23.63
C ARG A 176 -11.35 -20.65 23.31
N ALA A 177 -10.43 -20.63 22.37
CA ALA A 177 -9.77 -19.39 21.96
C ALA A 177 -10.80 -18.38 21.44
N MET A 178 -10.52 -17.12 21.71
CA MET A 178 -11.31 -16.03 21.15
C MET A 178 -11.21 -16.05 19.62
N ARG A 179 -12.33 -15.87 18.95
CA ARG A 179 -12.37 -15.78 17.49
C ARG A 179 -12.24 -14.34 17.07
N ASP A 180 -11.54 -14.11 15.97
CA ASP A 180 -11.54 -12.81 15.33
C ASP A 180 -12.96 -12.46 14.85
N GLU A 181 -13.39 -11.24 15.10
CA GLU A 181 -14.74 -10.77 14.78
C GLU A 181 -14.99 -10.68 13.26
N TRP A 182 -13.93 -10.55 12.46
CA TRP A 182 -14.01 -10.35 11.03
C TRP A 182 -13.87 -11.63 10.22
N SER A 183 -12.87 -12.45 10.53
CA SER A 183 -12.61 -13.71 9.83
C SER A 183 -13.28 -14.91 10.48
N GLY A 184 -13.57 -14.85 11.76
CA GLY A 184 -14.01 -15.96 12.57
C GLY A 184 -12.92 -16.99 12.87
N ASP A 185 -11.67 -16.69 12.52
CA ASP A 185 -10.49 -17.52 12.80
C ASP A 185 -10.02 -17.34 14.26
N ARG A 186 -9.12 -18.20 14.71
CA ARG A 186 -8.60 -18.24 16.08
C ARG A 186 -7.11 -18.02 16.13
#